data_bed28a86353acd05680da735ead780c7
#
_entry.id   bed28a86353acd05680da735ead780c7
#
_cell.length_a   1.000
_cell.length_b   1.000
_cell.length_c   1.000
_cell.angle_alpha   90.00
_cell.angle_beta   90.00
_cell.angle_gamma   90.00
#
_symmetry.space_group_name_H-M   'P 1'
#
loop_
_entity.id
_entity.type
_entity.pdbx_description
1 polymer ?
#
loop_
_entity_poly.entity_id
_entity_poly.type
_entity_poly.pdbx_seq_one_letter_code
_entity_poly.pdbx_strand_id
1 'polypeptide(L)'
;LIISIEALLIWLILSLLLIIACRVIVFTAVRHLRKKGVNQKKIIIYGAGRLGKSIVNQLLKSPESGFIVMSLLDDNRQLHGNTISNLKVIGGKEKLASISKTEIEEIWVALPLSAGQRIHEVLRISCANNVSVRLIPDLFGLSLLNHSVTEFLGFPMIDISVNKMVGLNKIIKMLEDKILGSIFLIISSPLLVIISFLLLLTSGQPIIFLQKRIGWDGK
;
A
#
# COMPACT_ATOMS: atom_id res chain seq x y z
N LEU A 1 -37.08 -29.93 -10.33
CA LEU A 1 -36.66 -29.66 -8.93
C LEU A 1 -37.19 -28.28 -8.55
N ILE A 2 -38.38 -28.24 -7.90
CA ILE A 2 -38.97 -26.98 -7.41
C ILE A 2 -38.33 -26.71 -6.05
N ILE A 3 -37.36 -25.83 -6.00
CA ILE A 3 -36.77 -25.38 -4.73
C ILE A 3 -37.82 -24.54 -4.02
N SER A 4 -38.21 -24.92 -2.79
CA SER A 4 -39.18 -24.16 -2.00
C SER A 4 -38.59 -22.79 -1.63
N ILE A 5 -39.42 -21.76 -1.59
CA ILE A 5 -39.02 -20.39 -1.21
C ILE A 5 -38.38 -20.38 0.19
N GLU A 6 -38.89 -21.26 1.08
CA GLU A 6 -38.34 -21.42 2.43
C GLU A 6 -36.90 -21.93 2.43
N ALA A 7 -36.56 -22.90 1.57
CA ALA A 7 -35.22 -23.42 1.44
C ALA A 7 -34.25 -22.35 0.90
N LEU A 8 -34.69 -21.48 -0.03
CA LEU A 8 -33.93 -20.37 -0.52
C LEU A 8 -33.66 -19.32 0.57
N LEU A 9 -34.65 -18.98 1.37
CA LEU A 9 -34.50 -18.05 2.47
C LEU A 9 -33.53 -18.58 3.55
N ILE A 10 -33.66 -19.85 3.94
CA ILE A 10 -32.76 -20.51 4.90
C ILE A 10 -31.32 -20.48 4.34
N TRP A 11 -31.15 -20.86 3.08
CA TRP A 11 -29.82 -20.84 2.43
C TRP A 11 -29.20 -19.42 2.41
N LEU A 12 -30.00 -18.41 2.11
CA LEU A 12 -29.56 -17.01 2.08
C LEU A 12 -29.15 -16.52 3.46
N ILE A 13 -29.93 -16.83 4.50
CA ILE A 13 -29.60 -16.48 5.89
C ILE A 13 -28.32 -17.20 6.34
N LEU A 14 -28.21 -18.49 6.04
CA LEU A 14 -27.06 -19.30 6.44
C LEU A 14 -25.78 -18.81 5.73
N SER A 15 -25.85 -18.48 4.45
CA SER A 15 -24.73 -17.96 3.69
C SER A 15 -24.28 -16.58 4.22
N LEU A 16 -25.23 -15.71 4.57
CA LEU A 16 -24.92 -14.39 5.15
C LEU A 16 -24.24 -14.54 6.52
N LEU A 17 -24.75 -15.41 7.38
CA LEU A 17 -24.14 -15.70 8.68
C LEU A 17 -22.74 -16.29 8.54
N LEU A 18 -22.53 -17.17 7.58
CA LEU A 18 -21.22 -17.76 7.30
C LEU A 18 -20.21 -16.70 6.83
N ILE A 19 -20.63 -15.80 5.95
CA ILE A 19 -19.79 -14.70 5.47
C ILE A 19 -19.40 -13.77 6.62
N ILE A 20 -20.36 -13.39 7.47
CA ILE A 20 -20.09 -12.54 8.64
C ILE A 20 -19.12 -13.25 9.59
N ALA A 21 -19.38 -14.51 9.92
CA ALA A 21 -18.52 -15.29 10.80
C ALA A 21 -17.08 -15.39 10.24
N CYS A 22 -16.94 -15.72 8.96
CA CYS A 22 -15.65 -15.79 8.30
C CYS A 22 -14.91 -14.44 8.35
N ARG A 23 -15.62 -13.34 8.09
CA ARG A 23 -15.05 -11.98 8.16
C ARG A 23 -14.56 -11.62 9.56
N VAL A 24 -15.35 -11.95 10.60
CA VAL A 24 -14.96 -11.72 12.01
C VAL A 24 -13.73 -12.54 12.38
N ILE A 25 -13.71 -13.83 12.00
CA ILE A 25 -12.57 -14.72 12.26
C ILE A 25 -11.31 -14.19 11.59
N VAL A 26 -11.37 -13.83 10.30
CA VAL A 26 -10.21 -13.29 9.56
C VAL A 26 -9.74 -11.98 10.19
N PHE A 27 -10.65 -11.07 10.52
CA PHE A 27 -10.31 -9.79 11.11
C PHE A 27 -9.62 -9.96 12.48
N THR A 28 -10.15 -10.83 13.34
CA THR A 28 -9.56 -11.08 14.67
C THR A 28 -8.23 -11.81 14.56
N ALA A 29 -8.09 -12.76 13.65
CA ALA A 29 -6.83 -13.46 13.39
C ALA A 29 -5.74 -12.49 12.89
N VAL A 30 -6.05 -11.64 11.91
CA VAL A 30 -5.12 -10.63 11.39
C VAL A 30 -4.71 -9.65 12.49
N ARG A 31 -5.65 -9.17 13.30
CA ARG A 31 -5.38 -8.28 14.44
C ARG A 31 -4.45 -8.95 15.45
N HIS A 32 -4.67 -10.21 15.75
CA HIS A 32 -3.82 -10.98 16.67
C HIS A 32 -2.41 -11.19 16.12
N LEU A 33 -2.28 -11.52 14.83
CA LEU A 33 -0.99 -11.69 14.16
C LEU A 33 -0.19 -10.37 14.12
N ARG A 34 -0.86 -9.24 13.85
CA ARG A 34 -0.22 -7.92 13.89
C ARG A 34 0.32 -7.56 15.26
N LYS A 35 -0.42 -7.88 16.34
CA LYS A 35 0.10 -7.69 17.71
C LYS A 35 1.37 -8.49 18.00
N LYS A 36 1.54 -9.66 17.32
CA LYS A 36 2.75 -10.49 17.40
C LYS A 36 3.87 -10.03 16.47
N GLY A 37 3.72 -8.89 15.77
CA GLY A 37 4.72 -8.36 14.85
C GLY A 37 4.68 -8.94 13.44
N VAL A 38 3.69 -9.81 13.14
CA VAL A 38 3.56 -10.39 11.80
C VAL A 38 2.80 -9.44 10.89
N ASN A 39 3.31 -9.25 9.67
CA ASN A 39 2.70 -8.39 8.64
C ASN A 39 2.56 -6.92 9.08
N GLN A 40 3.57 -6.38 9.76
CA GLN A 40 3.67 -4.97 10.09
C GLN A 40 4.43 -4.23 9.01
N LYS A 41 3.91 -3.10 8.59
CA LYS A 41 4.58 -2.19 7.65
C LYS A 41 5.59 -1.32 8.39
N LYS A 42 6.80 -1.29 7.87
CA LYS A 42 7.86 -0.43 8.38
C LYS A 42 7.70 0.97 7.81
N ILE A 43 7.56 1.95 8.68
CA ILE A 43 7.37 3.35 8.30
C ILE A 43 8.43 4.25 8.91
N ILE A 44 8.68 5.37 8.24
CA ILE A 44 9.43 6.51 8.77
C ILE A 44 8.48 7.71 8.83
N ILE A 45 8.59 8.50 9.89
CA ILE A 45 7.86 9.75 10.02
C ILE A 45 8.81 10.91 9.72
N TYR A 46 8.45 11.73 8.73
CA TYR A 46 9.16 12.95 8.38
C TYR A 46 8.47 14.16 9.01
N GLY A 47 9.14 14.78 9.96
CA GLY A 47 8.64 15.81 10.86
C GLY A 47 8.60 15.33 12.30
N ALA A 48 9.60 15.71 13.10
CA ALA A 48 9.75 15.35 14.53
C ALA A 48 9.12 16.39 15.47
N GLY A 49 8.28 17.27 14.94
CA GLY A 49 7.56 18.29 15.69
C GLY A 49 6.40 17.72 16.52
N ARG A 50 5.48 18.62 16.96
CA ARG A 50 4.33 18.26 17.79
C ARG A 50 3.46 17.16 17.14
N LEU A 51 3.16 17.30 15.83
CA LEU A 51 2.33 16.35 15.09
C LEU A 51 3.03 14.98 15.00
N GLY A 52 4.32 14.94 14.60
CA GLY A 52 5.08 13.71 14.53
C GLY A 52 5.16 12.96 15.85
N LYS A 53 5.39 13.69 16.97
CA LYS A 53 5.37 13.11 18.33
C LYS A 53 4.01 12.50 18.66
N SER A 54 2.91 13.19 18.31
CA SER A 54 1.55 12.70 18.56
C SER A 54 1.28 11.40 17.80
N ILE A 55 1.67 11.34 16.52
CA ILE A 55 1.53 10.15 15.67
C ILE A 55 2.31 8.96 16.25
N VAL A 56 3.58 9.18 16.63
CA VAL A 56 4.41 8.13 17.26
C VAL A 56 3.74 7.59 18.51
N ASN A 57 3.32 8.48 19.42
CA ASN A 57 2.67 8.07 20.66
C ASN A 57 1.39 7.27 20.43
N GLN A 58 0.60 7.63 19.41
CA GLN A 58 -0.62 6.93 19.06
C GLN A 58 -0.33 5.56 18.48
N LEU A 59 0.67 5.45 17.60
CA LEU A 59 1.09 4.17 17.03
C LEU A 59 1.65 3.21 18.10
N LEU A 60 2.43 3.72 19.04
CA LEU A 60 2.94 2.92 20.15
C LEU A 60 1.82 2.37 21.06
N LYS A 61 0.70 3.10 21.20
CA LYS A 61 -0.48 2.64 21.94
C LYS A 61 -1.32 1.63 21.17
N SER A 62 -1.12 1.51 19.86
CA SER A 62 -1.95 0.69 18.97
C SER A 62 -1.12 -0.29 18.13
N PRO A 63 -0.48 -1.30 18.76
CA PRO A 63 0.38 -2.26 18.05
C PRO A 63 -0.38 -3.10 17.01
N GLU A 64 -1.69 -3.22 17.14
CA GLU A 64 -2.56 -3.89 16.16
C GLU A 64 -2.79 -3.08 14.88
N SER A 65 -2.36 -1.82 14.82
CA SER A 65 -2.50 -0.97 13.62
C SER A 65 -1.81 -1.54 12.39
N GLY A 66 -0.79 -2.40 12.61
CA GLY A 66 0.00 -3.01 11.54
C GLY A 66 1.10 -2.11 11.01
N PHE A 67 1.46 -1.03 11.75
CA PHE A 67 2.58 -0.15 11.42
C PHE A 67 3.61 -0.16 12.54
N ILE A 68 4.89 -0.15 12.15
CA ILE A 68 6.01 0.01 13.06
C ILE A 68 6.87 1.19 12.61
N VAL A 69 7.06 2.15 13.52
CA VAL A 69 7.90 3.32 13.25
C VAL A 69 9.35 2.94 13.49
N MET A 70 10.18 3.01 12.46
CA MET A 70 11.60 2.68 12.53
C MET A 70 12.42 3.86 13.07
N SER A 71 12.10 5.07 12.63
CA SER A 71 12.81 6.29 13.01
C SER A 71 12.03 7.54 12.64
N LEU A 72 12.52 8.68 13.11
CA LEU A 72 12.05 10.01 12.74
C LEU A 72 13.08 10.71 11.88
N LEU A 73 12.62 11.51 10.93
CA LEU A 73 13.43 12.45 10.15
C LEU A 73 12.95 13.87 10.42
N ASP A 74 13.89 14.80 10.49
CA ASP A 74 13.58 16.24 10.55
C ASP A 74 14.75 17.04 9.98
N ASP A 75 14.44 18.14 9.29
CA ASP A 75 15.49 19.04 8.76
C ASP A 75 16.15 19.90 9.83
N ASN A 76 15.54 20.00 11.02
CA ASN A 76 16.11 20.74 12.13
C ASN A 76 17.28 19.95 12.75
N ARG A 77 18.50 20.38 12.47
CA ARG A 77 19.74 19.75 12.96
C ARG A 77 19.81 19.66 14.48
N GLN A 78 19.15 20.55 15.22
CA GLN A 78 19.12 20.51 16.68
C GLN A 78 18.37 19.29 17.22
N LEU A 79 17.50 18.68 16.41
CA LEU A 79 16.76 17.47 16.80
C LEU A 79 17.51 16.18 16.43
N HIS A 80 18.55 16.27 15.60
CA HIS A 80 19.30 15.09 15.16
C HIS A 80 20.00 14.41 16.35
N GLY A 81 19.90 13.10 16.43
CA GLY A 81 20.44 12.31 17.52
C GLY A 81 19.55 12.26 18.77
N ASN A 82 18.58 13.16 18.90
CA ASN A 82 17.65 13.15 20.01
C ASN A 82 16.67 11.97 19.90
N THR A 83 16.20 11.52 21.05
CA THR A 83 15.22 10.45 21.15
C THR A 83 13.86 11.04 21.48
N ILE A 84 12.85 10.71 20.67
CA ILE A 84 11.46 11.12 20.86
C ILE A 84 10.63 9.85 20.99
N SER A 85 9.97 9.64 22.13
CA SER A 85 9.16 8.45 22.41
C SER A 85 9.88 7.13 22.08
N ASN A 86 11.14 7.01 22.50
CA ASN A 86 12.06 5.87 22.28
C ASN A 86 12.52 5.68 20.80
N LEU A 87 12.25 6.62 19.92
CA LEU A 87 12.69 6.58 18.53
C LEU A 87 13.71 7.69 18.27
N LYS A 88 14.81 7.36 17.56
CA LYS A 88 15.85 8.32 17.20
C LYS A 88 15.43 9.19 16.02
N VAL A 89 15.76 10.48 16.09
CA VAL A 89 15.75 11.38 14.93
C VAL A 89 17.09 11.21 14.21
N ILE A 90 17.09 10.54 13.07
CA ILE A 90 18.32 10.08 12.39
C ILE A 90 18.87 11.06 11.35
N GLY A 91 18.18 12.15 11.07
CA GLY A 91 18.61 13.19 10.12
C GLY A 91 17.45 13.82 9.38
N GLY A 92 17.75 14.55 8.31
CA GLY A 92 16.79 15.22 7.44
C GLY A 92 16.70 14.58 6.05
N LYS A 93 16.52 15.44 5.03
CA LYS A 93 16.35 15.03 3.63
C LYS A 93 17.55 14.26 3.05
N GLU A 94 18.76 14.54 3.52
CA GLU A 94 19.97 13.83 3.07
C GLU A 94 19.88 12.35 3.45
N LYS A 95 19.39 12.07 4.64
CA LYS A 95 19.22 10.70 5.11
C LYS A 95 18.06 10.01 4.37
N LEU A 96 17.00 10.75 4.06
CA LEU A 96 15.87 10.25 3.27
C LEU A 96 16.32 9.73 1.91
N ALA A 97 17.25 10.43 1.24
CA ALA A 97 17.76 10.02 -0.07
C ALA A 97 18.54 8.70 -0.04
N SER A 98 19.12 8.32 1.10
CA SER A 98 19.87 7.07 1.28
C SER A 98 19.00 5.87 1.71
N ILE A 99 17.70 6.09 1.99
CA ILE A 99 16.79 5.04 2.43
C ILE A 99 16.30 4.23 1.24
N SER A 100 16.44 2.90 1.35
CA SER A 100 15.98 1.96 0.32
C SER A 100 14.56 1.47 0.61
N LYS A 101 13.80 1.16 -0.45
CA LYS A 101 12.49 0.50 -0.37
C LYS A 101 12.54 -0.86 0.35
N THR A 102 13.68 -1.52 0.36
CA THR A 102 13.87 -2.80 1.08
C THR A 102 13.80 -2.63 2.60
N GLU A 103 14.10 -1.43 3.10
CA GLU A 103 14.12 -1.13 4.53
C GLU A 103 12.80 -0.54 5.02
N ILE A 104 12.13 0.28 4.17
CA ILE A 104 10.95 1.08 4.54
C ILE A 104 9.89 0.96 3.44
N GLU A 105 8.65 0.72 3.85
CA GLU A 105 7.53 0.61 2.94
C GLU A 105 6.81 1.93 2.70
N GLU A 106 6.70 2.76 3.74
CA GLU A 106 5.98 4.03 3.65
C GLU A 106 6.70 5.13 4.42
N ILE A 107 6.58 6.36 3.93
CA ILE A 107 7.01 7.59 4.61
C ILE A 107 5.77 8.40 4.94
N TRP A 108 5.62 8.73 6.21
CA TRP A 108 4.53 9.56 6.69
C TRP A 108 5.03 10.97 6.95
N VAL A 109 4.55 11.91 6.16
CA VAL A 109 4.95 13.32 6.23
C VAL A 109 4.05 14.04 7.22
N ALA A 110 4.61 14.39 8.37
CA ALA A 110 3.95 15.09 9.48
C ALA A 110 4.43 16.55 9.52
N LEU A 111 4.26 17.27 8.41
CA LEU A 111 4.61 18.67 8.27
C LEU A 111 3.35 19.53 8.13
N PRO A 112 3.39 20.80 8.60
CA PRO A 112 2.29 21.73 8.35
C PRO A 112 2.18 22.01 6.84
N LEU A 113 0.96 22.25 6.34
CA LEU A 113 0.72 22.55 4.92
C LEU A 113 1.47 23.80 4.44
N SER A 114 1.78 24.74 5.34
CA SER A 114 2.62 25.91 5.06
C SER A 114 4.06 25.54 4.64
N ALA A 115 4.53 24.33 4.95
CA ALA A 115 5.84 23.82 4.56
C ALA A 115 5.82 23.17 3.15
N GLY A 116 5.03 23.69 2.21
CA GLY A 116 4.82 23.11 0.89
C GLY A 116 6.09 22.74 0.14
N GLN A 117 7.11 23.61 0.13
CA GLN A 117 8.40 23.30 -0.53
C GLN A 117 9.06 22.05 0.04
N ARG A 118 9.08 21.88 1.36
CA ARG A 118 9.64 20.68 2.02
C ARG A 118 8.82 19.43 1.69
N ILE A 119 7.51 19.55 1.68
CA ILE A 119 6.63 18.46 1.27
C ILE A 119 6.95 18.02 -0.16
N HIS A 120 7.10 18.97 -1.10
CA HIS A 120 7.48 18.67 -2.48
C HIS A 120 8.87 18.02 -2.60
N GLU A 121 9.85 18.46 -1.83
CA GLU A 121 11.19 17.86 -1.82
C GLU A 121 11.12 16.40 -1.31
N VAL A 122 10.42 16.16 -0.20
CA VAL A 122 10.23 14.80 0.35
C VAL A 122 9.55 13.90 -0.67
N LEU A 123 8.50 14.38 -1.32
CA LEU A 123 7.79 13.65 -2.37
C LEU A 123 8.73 13.28 -3.53
N ARG A 124 9.49 14.22 -4.03
CA ARG A 124 10.42 13.99 -5.15
C ARG A 124 11.47 12.94 -4.82
N ILE A 125 12.10 13.03 -3.63
CA ILE A 125 13.12 12.06 -3.18
C ILE A 125 12.50 10.67 -3.00
N SER A 126 11.34 10.60 -2.37
CA SER A 126 10.66 9.34 -2.09
C SER A 126 10.14 8.64 -3.35
N CYS A 127 9.63 9.42 -4.32
CA CYS A 127 9.21 8.88 -5.62
C CYS A 127 10.42 8.30 -6.38
N ALA A 128 11.57 8.95 -6.34
CA ALA A 128 12.80 8.43 -6.96
C ALA A 128 13.22 7.08 -6.35
N ASN A 129 12.99 6.88 -5.05
CA ASN A 129 13.26 5.63 -4.34
C ASN A 129 12.09 4.63 -4.36
N ASN A 130 11.02 4.93 -5.08
CA ASN A 130 9.81 4.10 -5.20
C ASN A 130 9.17 3.73 -3.84
N VAL A 131 9.23 4.64 -2.86
CA VAL A 131 8.62 4.49 -1.53
C VAL A 131 7.30 5.23 -1.51
N SER A 132 6.26 4.62 -0.92
CA SER A 132 4.94 5.24 -0.77
C SER A 132 4.98 6.39 0.24
N VAL A 133 4.32 7.51 -0.09
CA VAL A 133 4.26 8.68 0.78
C VAL A 133 2.83 8.97 1.19
N ARG A 134 2.63 9.21 2.47
CA ARG A 134 1.36 9.70 3.03
C ARG A 134 1.57 11.04 3.72
N LEU A 135 0.79 12.02 3.37
CA LEU A 135 0.76 13.28 4.10
C LEU A 135 -0.29 13.19 5.22
N ILE A 136 0.15 13.52 6.43
CA ILE A 136 -0.73 13.72 7.59
C ILE A 136 -0.74 15.24 7.86
N PRO A 137 -1.74 15.96 7.34
CA PRO A 137 -1.80 17.39 7.53
C PRO A 137 -2.22 17.74 8.95
N ASP A 138 -1.69 18.86 9.47
CA ASP A 138 -2.18 19.47 10.70
C ASP A 138 -3.49 20.24 10.38
N LEU A 139 -4.60 19.54 10.44
CA LEU A 139 -5.93 20.07 10.07
C LEU A 139 -6.66 20.72 11.25
N PHE A 140 -6.00 21.01 12.34
CA PHE A 140 -6.61 21.73 13.46
C PHE A 140 -7.03 23.14 12.99
N GLY A 141 -8.24 23.25 12.47
CA GLY A 141 -8.83 24.49 11.95
C GLY A 141 -9.26 24.47 10.48
N LEU A 142 -9.01 23.43 9.73
CA LEU A 142 -9.48 23.32 8.33
C LEU A 142 -10.67 22.36 8.25
N SER A 143 -11.87 22.92 8.02
CA SER A 143 -13.04 22.15 7.61
C SER A 143 -12.84 21.73 6.14
N LEU A 144 -12.31 20.54 5.90
CA LEU A 144 -12.19 19.99 4.55
C LEU A 144 -13.55 19.47 4.09
N LEU A 145 -14.24 20.29 3.30
CA LEU A 145 -15.42 19.88 2.57
C LEU A 145 -14.98 19.06 1.34
N ASN A 146 -15.43 17.81 1.25
CA ASN A 146 -15.42 16.96 0.04
C ASN A 146 -14.07 16.41 -0.49
N HIS A 147 -13.14 15.99 0.35
CA HIS A 147 -12.01 15.16 -0.11
C HIS A 147 -12.04 13.80 0.60
N SER A 148 -11.66 12.73 -0.10
CA SER A 148 -11.53 11.40 0.49
C SER A 148 -10.31 11.36 1.42
N VAL A 149 -10.53 11.80 2.64
CA VAL A 149 -9.54 11.74 3.70
C VAL A 149 -9.80 10.45 4.46
N THR A 150 -8.82 9.56 4.49
CA THR A 150 -8.88 8.38 5.35
C THR A 150 -8.42 8.76 6.75
N GLU A 151 -9.23 8.43 7.75
CA GLU A 151 -8.86 8.62 9.15
C GLU A 151 -8.18 7.36 9.67
N PHE A 152 -7.04 7.53 10.32
CA PHE A 152 -6.31 6.47 10.98
C PHE A 152 -5.92 6.89 12.39
N LEU A 153 -6.47 6.22 13.40
CA LEU A 153 -6.23 6.50 14.83
C LEU A 153 -6.48 7.97 15.21
N GLY A 154 -7.51 8.62 14.61
CA GLY A 154 -7.85 10.03 14.87
C GLY A 154 -7.00 11.02 14.07
N PHE A 155 -6.17 10.54 13.13
CA PHE A 155 -5.41 11.41 12.22
C PHE A 155 -5.96 11.34 10.80
N PRO A 156 -6.29 12.48 10.18
CA PRO A 156 -6.64 12.51 8.77
C PRO A 156 -5.39 12.24 7.93
N MET A 157 -5.48 11.29 7.02
CA MET A 157 -4.41 10.90 6.11
C MET A 157 -4.83 11.14 4.67
N ILE A 158 -4.00 11.86 3.93
CA ILE A 158 -4.16 12.07 2.50
C ILE A 158 -3.11 11.25 1.77
N ASP A 159 -3.56 10.31 0.97
CA ASP A 159 -2.68 9.49 0.15
C ASP A 159 -2.22 10.32 -1.07
N ILE A 160 -0.94 10.72 -1.09
CA ILE A 160 -0.36 11.51 -2.18
C ILE A 160 0.28 10.62 -3.23
N SER A 161 0.94 9.56 -2.81
CA SER A 161 1.54 8.56 -3.68
C SER A 161 1.49 7.21 -2.99
N VAL A 162 0.68 6.30 -3.50
CA VAL A 162 0.55 4.95 -2.96
C VAL A 162 0.91 3.97 -4.05
N ASN A 163 1.95 3.19 -3.81
CA ASN A 163 2.24 2.04 -4.64
C ASN A 163 1.28 0.89 -4.26
N LYS A 164 0.25 0.67 -5.07
CA LYS A 164 -0.82 -0.32 -4.81
C LYS A 164 -0.32 -1.78 -4.80
N MET A 165 0.91 -2.02 -5.26
CA MET A 165 1.47 -3.35 -5.48
C MET A 165 2.53 -3.72 -4.43
N VAL A 166 2.19 -3.69 -3.13
CA VAL A 166 3.10 -4.03 -2.03
C VAL A 166 2.57 -5.21 -1.23
N GLY A 167 3.47 -6.04 -0.73
CA GLY A 167 3.17 -7.14 0.18
C GLY A 167 2.32 -8.26 -0.44
N LEU A 168 1.38 -8.78 0.33
CA LEU A 168 0.49 -9.88 -0.07
C LEU A 168 -0.32 -9.59 -1.35
N ASN A 169 -0.69 -8.34 -1.57
CA ASN A 169 -1.43 -7.95 -2.79
C ASN A 169 -0.64 -8.22 -4.07
N LYS A 170 0.71 -8.11 -4.02
CA LYS A 170 1.56 -8.46 -5.17
C LYS A 170 1.53 -9.95 -5.44
N ILE A 171 1.56 -10.78 -4.39
CA ILE A 171 1.55 -12.25 -4.52
C ILE A 171 0.19 -12.72 -5.03
N ILE A 172 -0.89 -12.20 -4.45
CA ILE A 172 -2.27 -12.53 -4.87
C ILE A 172 -2.47 -12.12 -6.33
N LYS A 173 -2.06 -10.91 -6.71
CA LYS A 173 -2.16 -10.44 -8.08
C LYS A 173 -1.34 -11.28 -9.05
N MET A 174 -0.13 -11.68 -8.67
CA MET A 174 0.72 -12.54 -9.50
C MET A 174 0.09 -13.92 -9.71
N LEU A 175 -0.55 -14.47 -8.68
CA LEU A 175 -1.24 -15.75 -8.77
C LEU A 175 -2.50 -15.65 -9.63
N GLU A 176 -3.30 -14.61 -9.40
CA GLU A 176 -4.49 -14.29 -10.20
C GLU A 176 -4.14 -14.13 -11.67
N ASP A 177 -3.13 -13.32 -11.99
CA ASP A 177 -2.70 -13.07 -13.37
C ASP A 177 -2.19 -14.37 -14.05
N LYS A 178 -1.47 -15.23 -13.32
CA LYS A 178 -1.03 -16.52 -13.85
C LYS A 178 -2.20 -17.47 -14.15
N ILE A 179 -3.14 -17.59 -13.21
CA ILE A 179 -4.29 -18.48 -13.36
C ILE A 179 -5.19 -18.00 -14.51
N LEU A 180 -5.61 -16.72 -14.47
CA LEU A 180 -6.47 -16.15 -15.49
C LEU A 180 -5.78 -16.13 -16.86
N GLY A 181 -4.49 -15.75 -16.91
CA GLY A 181 -3.71 -15.76 -18.13
C GLY A 181 -3.59 -17.14 -18.75
N SER A 182 -3.38 -18.18 -17.92
CA SER A 182 -3.34 -19.57 -18.41
C SER A 182 -4.68 -20.03 -18.96
N ILE A 183 -5.79 -19.73 -18.27
CA ILE A 183 -7.14 -20.07 -18.72
C ILE A 183 -7.44 -19.38 -20.06
N PHE A 184 -7.18 -18.08 -20.17
CA PHE A 184 -7.39 -17.33 -21.41
C PHE A 184 -6.51 -17.84 -22.56
N LEU A 185 -5.26 -18.21 -22.27
CA LEU A 185 -4.35 -18.79 -23.27
C LEU A 185 -4.89 -20.12 -23.81
N ILE A 186 -5.38 -21.01 -22.94
CA ILE A 186 -5.96 -22.30 -23.35
C ILE A 186 -7.22 -22.08 -24.20
N ILE A 187 -8.10 -21.17 -23.79
CA ILE A 187 -9.35 -20.88 -24.53
C ILE A 187 -9.05 -20.27 -25.90
N SER A 188 -8.07 -19.36 -25.98
CA SER A 188 -7.71 -18.70 -27.23
C SER A 188 -6.74 -19.49 -28.11
N SER A 189 -6.13 -20.57 -27.59
CA SER A 189 -5.12 -21.35 -28.30
C SER A 189 -5.59 -21.87 -29.69
N PRO A 190 -6.80 -22.43 -29.89
CA PRO A 190 -7.22 -22.89 -31.21
C PRO A 190 -7.28 -21.73 -32.22
N LEU A 191 -7.75 -20.57 -31.81
CA LEU A 191 -7.78 -19.39 -32.66
C LEU A 191 -6.38 -18.88 -33.01
N LEU A 192 -5.47 -18.86 -32.01
CA LEU A 192 -4.09 -18.44 -32.21
C LEU A 192 -3.34 -19.39 -33.16
N VAL A 193 -3.61 -20.70 -33.11
CA VAL A 193 -3.02 -21.69 -34.02
C VAL A 193 -3.50 -21.44 -35.47
N ILE A 194 -4.80 -21.19 -35.66
CA ILE A 194 -5.35 -20.88 -36.99
C ILE A 194 -4.74 -19.60 -37.56
N ILE A 195 -4.68 -18.51 -36.76
CA ILE A 195 -4.08 -17.25 -37.19
C ILE A 195 -2.59 -17.42 -37.50
N SER A 196 -1.86 -18.15 -36.68
CA SER A 196 -0.42 -18.40 -36.88
C SER A 196 -0.18 -19.18 -38.19
N PHE A 197 -1.04 -20.16 -38.49
CA PHE A 197 -0.97 -20.94 -39.73
C PHE A 197 -1.25 -20.06 -40.93
N LEU A 198 -2.27 -19.22 -40.89
CA LEU A 198 -2.60 -18.28 -41.97
C LEU A 198 -1.47 -17.26 -42.18
N LEU A 199 -0.87 -16.74 -41.11
CA LEU A 199 0.28 -15.82 -41.22
C LEU A 199 1.49 -16.51 -41.87
N LEU A 200 1.77 -17.76 -41.49
CA LEU A 200 2.82 -18.55 -42.13
C LEU A 200 2.65 -18.69 -43.63
N LEU A 201 1.42 -18.90 -44.09
CA LEU A 201 1.13 -19.06 -45.49
C LEU A 201 1.16 -17.73 -46.29
N THR A 202 0.82 -16.61 -45.63
CA THR A 202 0.68 -15.29 -46.31
C THR A 202 1.92 -14.40 -46.15
N SER A 203 2.52 -14.35 -44.97
CA SER A 203 3.57 -13.37 -44.60
C SER A 203 4.92 -14.00 -44.23
N GLY A 204 4.99 -15.33 -44.01
CA GLY A 204 6.20 -16.01 -43.61
C GLY A 204 6.58 -15.75 -42.16
N GLN A 205 7.87 -15.90 -41.81
CA GLN A 205 8.40 -15.64 -40.45
C GLN A 205 8.92 -14.21 -40.32
N PRO A 206 8.88 -13.58 -39.09
CA PRO A 206 8.47 -14.13 -37.80
C PRO A 206 6.96 -13.99 -37.55
N ILE A 207 6.32 -15.03 -36.98
CA ILE A 207 4.91 -15.01 -36.62
C ILE A 207 4.66 -14.20 -35.33
N ILE A 208 5.62 -14.21 -34.40
CA ILE A 208 5.54 -13.53 -33.11
C ILE A 208 6.48 -12.34 -33.10
N PHE A 209 5.92 -11.14 -32.87
CA PHE A 209 6.68 -9.92 -32.71
C PHE A 209 7.03 -9.72 -31.23
N LEU A 210 8.31 -9.60 -30.92
CA LEU A 210 8.83 -9.39 -29.57
C LEU A 210 9.26 -7.93 -29.38
N GLN A 211 8.63 -7.23 -28.45
CA GLN A 211 8.97 -5.85 -28.10
C GLN A 211 9.32 -5.75 -26.62
N LYS A 212 10.47 -5.14 -26.29
CA LYS A 212 10.82 -4.80 -24.92
C LYS A 212 10.00 -3.61 -24.47
N ARG A 213 9.32 -3.73 -23.34
CA ARG A 213 8.58 -2.63 -22.69
C ARG A 213 9.05 -2.49 -21.25
N ILE A 214 9.07 -1.26 -20.77
CA ILE A 214 9.38 -0.97 -19.37
C ILE A 214 8.15 -1.36 -18.53
N GLY A 215 8.36 -2.22 -17.52
CA GLY A 215 7.32 -2.64 -16.60
C GLY A 215 6.89 -1.54 -15.62
N TRP A 216 5.87 -1.81 -14.86
CA TRP A 216 5.33 -0.91 -13.83
C TRP A 216 6.33 -0.59 -12.69
N ASP A 217 7.40 -1.38 -12.56
CA ASP A 217 8.48 -1.23 -11.59
C ASP A 217 9.71 -0.49 -12.16
N GLY A 218 9.61 0.02 -13.38
CA GLY A 218 10.68 0.76 -14.05
C GLY A 218 11.81 -0.10 -14.62
N LYS A 219 11.62 -1.44 -14.66
CA LYS A 219 12.56 -2.40 -15.23
C LYS A 219 12.10 -2.91 -16.57
#